data_cd46faa453e72e44d5e709e61ceae189
#
_entry.id   cd46faa453e72e44d5e709e61ceae189
#
_cell.length_a   1.000
_cell.length_b   1.000
_cell.length_c   1.000
_cell.angle_alpha   90.00
_cell.angle_beta   90.00
_cell.angle_gamma   90.00
#
_symmetry.space_group_name_H-M   'P 1'
#
loop_
_entity.id
_entity.type
_entity.pdbx_description
1 polymer ?
#
loop_
_entity_poly.entity_id
_entity_poly.type
_entity_poly.pdbx_seq_one_letter_code
_entity_poly.pdbx_strand_id
1 'polypeptide(L)'
;MKYEDYSAGGMMTTEPIVLSADSTVAEALAFIRQAEIAPGLASQVYVCRQPLETPTGKFVGVVHFQKLLREPPATLLGQIVDKESATLQPDADINTVSSMLASYNLLSMPVIDENDRLIGVVTVDDVLDHLLPENWRHKDDMRVR
;
A
#
# COMPACT_ATOMS: atom_id res chain seq x y z
N MET A 1 -14.52 -12.67 -4.89
CA MET A 1 -15.51 -11.88 -4.13
C MET A 1 -15.52 -10.45 -4.62
N LYS A 2 -16.70 -9.87 -4.69
CA LYS A 2 -16.86 -8.53 -5.22
C LYS A 2 -17.13 -7.53 -4.10
N TYR A 3 -16.50 -6.37 -4.16
CA TYR A 3 -16.70 -5.30 -3.17
C TYR A 3 -17.37 -4.11 -3.84
N GLU A 4 -18.03 -3.29 -3.04
CA GLU A 4 -18.66 -2.08 -3.56
C GLU A 4 -17.61 -1.09 -4.06
N ASP A 5 -17.97 -0.31 -5.08
CA ASP A 5 -17.01 0.57 -5.78
C ASP A 5 -16.33 1.58 -4.87
N TYR A 6 -17.04 2.11 -3.87
CA TYR A 6 -16.50 3.12 -2.97
C TYR A 6 -16.04 2.54 -1.64
N SER A 7 -15.82 1.22 -1.59
CA SER A 7 -15.23 0.57 -0.43
C SER A 7 -13.74 0.37 -0.67
N ALA A 8 -13.00 0.12 0.41
CA ALA A 8 -11.57 -0.18 0.30
C ALA A 8 -11.33 -1.34 -0.66
N GLY A 9 -12.12 -2.40 -0.55
CA GLY A 9 -11.99 -3.54 -1.45
C GLY A 9 -12.26 -3.23 -2.90
N GLY A 10 -13.19 -2.29 -3.16
CA GLY A 10 -13.50 -1.87 -4.52
C GLY A 10 -12.47 -0.93 -5.12
N MET A 11 -11.72 -0.22 -4.29
CA MET A 11 -10.72 0.76 -4.74
C MET A 11 -9.29 0.21 -4.75
N MET A 12 -9.05 -0.91 -4.08
CA MET A 12 -7.69 -1.41 -3.86
C MET A 12 -7.02 -1.93 -5.12
N THR A 13 -5.69 -1.81 -5.14
CA THR A 13 -4.86 -2.57 -6.08
C THR A 13 -4.42 -3.86 -5.42
N THR A 14 -4.30 -4.93 -6.20
CA THR A 14 -3.90 -6.24 -5.70
C THR A 14 -2.43 -6.56 -5.98
N GLU A 15 -1.67 -5.58 -6.45
CA GLU A 15 -0.25 -5.77 -6.81
C GLU A 15 0.69 -4.83 -6.04
N PRO A 16 0.62 -4.80 -4.70
CA PRO A 16 1.59 -4.03 -3.91
C PRO A 16 2.94 -4.73 -3.86
N ILE A 17 3.94 -4.03 -3.32
CA ILE A 17 5.24 -4.64 -3.05
C ILE A 17 5.13 -5.44 -1.75
N VAL A 18 5.16 -6.76 -1.86
CA VAL A 18 5.05 -7.66 -0.70
C VAL A 18 6.33 -8.48 -0.57
N LEU A 19 6.90 -8.47 0.62
CA LEU A 19 8.14 -9.20 0.91
C LEU A 19 8.00 -9.94 2.23
N SER A 20 8.88 -10.91 2.46
CA SER A 20 8.90 -11.65 3.71
C SER A 20 9.78 -10.93 4.74
N ALA A 21 9.63 -11.32 6.00
CA ALA A 21 10.48 -10.79 7.07
C ALA A 21 11.95 -11.15 6.87
N ASP A 22 12.25 -12.19 6.11
CA ASP A 22 13.61 -12.64 5.82
C ASP A 22 14.25 -11.89 4.66
N SER A 23 13.51 -11.04 3.96
CA SER A 23 14.07 -10.23 2.89
C SER A 23 14.91 -9.11 3.49
N THR A 24 15.91 -8.66 2.74
CA THR A 24 16.80 -7.59 3.18
C THR A 24 16.32 -6.22 2.72
N VAL A 25 16.86 -5.19 3.37
CA VAL A 25 16.65 -3.80 2.95
C VAL A 25 17.09 -3.61 1.49
N ALA A 26 18.23 -4.21 1.10
CA ALA A 26 18.70 -4.11 -0.28
C ALA A 26 17.69 -4.67 -1.28
N GLU A 27 17.09 -5.81 -0.96
CA GLU A 27 16.06 -6.40 -1.82
C GLU A 27 14.83 -5.52 -1.93
N ALA A 28 14.38 -4.93 -0.81
CA ALA A 28 13.23 -4.03 -0.80
C ALA A 28 13.50 -2.80 -1.66
N LEU A 29 14.69 -2.21 -1.54
CA LEU A 29 15.06 -1.05 -2.33
C LEU A 29 15.13 -1.37 -3.82
N ALA A 30 15.56 -2.59 -4.17
CA ALA A 30 15.60 -3.02 -5.56
C ALA A 30 14.20 -3.03 -6.18
N PHE A 31 13.19 -3.48 -5.43
CA PHE A 31 11.81 -3.44 -5.89
C PHE A 31 11.31 -2.01 -6.06
N ILE A 32 11.62 -1.15 -5.09
CA ILE A 32 11.18 0.25 -5.13
C ILE A 32 11.80 1.01 -6.30
N ARG A 33 13.00 0.62 -6.72
CA ARG A 33 13.70 1.27 -7.84
C ARG A 33 13.14 0.93 -9.20
N GLN A 34 12.18 0.05 -9.30
CA GLN A 34 11.57 -0.27 -10.60
C GLN A 34 10.83 0.95 -11.12
N ALA A 35 11.11 1.33 -12.36
CA ALA A 35 10.67 2.60 -12.92
C ALA A 35 9.17 2.73 -13.06
N GLU A 36 8.45 1.62 -13.14
CA GLU A 36 7.03 1.63 -13.45
C GLU A 36 6.13 1.56 -12.22
N ILE A 37 6.71 1.56 -11.02
CA ILE A 37 5.90 1.50 -9.81
C ILE A 37 5.40 2.90 -9.47
N ALA A 38 4.09 3.04 -9.30
CA ALA A 38 3.48 4.32 -8.93
C ALA A 38 4.01 4.79 -7.58
N PRO A 39 4.18 6.12 -7.39
CA PRO A 39 4.72 6.65 -6.13
C PRO A 39 3.98 6.20 -4.88
N GLY A 40 2.65 6.09 -4.94
CA GLY A 40 1.88 5.63 -3.79
C GLY A 40 2.25 4.20 -3.39
N LEU A 41 2.47 3.34 -4.37
CA LEU A 41 2.85 1.95 -4.11
C LEU A 41 4.31 1.82 -3.68
N ALA A 42 5.16 2.74 -4.12
CA ALA A 42 6.58 2.72 -3.77
C ALA A 42 6.88 3.32 -2.40
N SER A 43 5.88 3.91 -1.74
CA SER A 43 6.08 4.60 -0.46
C SER A 43 6.40 3.66 0.69
N GLN A 44 6.02 2.40 0.59
CA GLN A 44 6.30 1.41 1.63
C GLN A 44 6.18 0.01 1.06
N VAL A 45 6.84 -0.94 1.74
CA VAL A 45 6.69 -2.34 1.42
C VAL A 45 5.87 -3.02 2.51
N TYR A 46 5.14 -4.07 2.13
CA TYR A 46 4.26 -4.79 3.02
C TYR A 46 4.91 -6.12 3.35
N VAL A 47 5.06 -6.40 4.64
CA VAL A 47 5.71 -7.61 5.11
C VAL A 47 4.64 -8.61 5.50
N CYS A 48 4.68 -9.78 4.88
CA CYS A 48 3.69 -10.84 5.09
C CYS A 48 4.39 -12.19 5.20
N ARG A 49 3.68 -13.16 5.73
CA ARG A 49 4.09 -14.56 5.63
C ARG A 49 3.71 -15.08 4.26
N GLN A 50 4.35 -16.14 3.84
CA GLN A 50 4.02 -16.77 2.56
C GLN A 50 2.62 -17.37 2.59
N PRO A 51 1.92 -17.39 1.46
CA PRO A 51 2.35 -16.91 0.14
C PRO A 51 2.41 -15.39 0.09
N LEU A 52 3.26 -14.85 -0.78
CA LEU A 52 3.44 -13.40 -0.90
C LEU A 52 2.55 -12.76 -1.96
N GLU A 53 1.89 -13.56 -2.77
CA GLU A 53 0.89 -13.06 -3.71
C GLU A 53 -0.44 -12.87 -2.97
N THR A 54 -1.19 -11.81 -3.31
CA THR A 54 -2.47 -11.55 -2.66
C THR A 54 -3.55 -12.53 -3.08
N PRO A 55 -4.36 -13.06 -2.18
CA PRO A 55 -4.26 -12.89 -0.72
C PRO A 55 -3.05 -13.61 -0.15
N THR A 56 -2.30 -12.87 0.65
CA THR A 56 -1.03 -13.38 1.20
C THR A 56 -1.24 -14.33 2.37
N GLY A 57 -0.14 -14.78 2.98
CA GLY A 57 -0.20 -15.30 4.33
C GLY A 57 -0.45 -14.17 5.31
N LYS A 58 -0.23 -14.44 6.60
CA LYS A 58 -0.53 -13.44 7.63
C LYS A 58 0.25 -12.15 7.41
N PHE A 59 -0.47 -11.02 7.45
CA PHE A 59 0.14 -9.70 7.37
C PHE A 59 0.92 -9.42 8.66
N VAL A 60 2.16 -8.96 8.52
CA VAL A 60 3.02 -8.67 9.66
C VAL A 60 3.08 -7.17 9.94
N GLY A 61 3.27 -6.37 8.90
CA GLY A 61 3.37 -4.92 9.06
C GLY A 61 3.95 -4.27 7.81
N VAL A 62 4.38 -3.03 7.97
CA VAL A 62 4.93 -2.24 6.87
C VAL A 62 6.32 -1.74 7.18
N VAL A 63 7.09 -1.43 6.12
CA VAL A 63 8.35 -0.70 6.25
C VAL A 63 8.31 0.44 5.24
N HIS A 64 8.38 1.67 5.74
CA HIS A 64 8.38 2.86 4.89
C HIS A 64 9.71 2.99 4.16
N PHE A 65 9.68 3.55 2.95
CA PHE A 65 10.91 3.68 2.16
C PHE A 65 11.95 4.55 2.87
N GLN A 66 11.52 5.54 3.65
CA GLN A 66 12.46 6.36 4.40
C GLN A 66 13.22 5.54 5.43
N LYS A 67 12.56 4.57 6.06
CA LYS A 67 13.22 3.65 6.97
C LYS A 67 14.26 2.80 6.22
N LEU A 68 13.88 2.33 5.04
CA LEU A 68 14.80 1.53 4.22
C LEU A 68 16.06 2.33 3.85
N LEU A 69 15.93 3.62 3.61
CA LEU A 69 17.07 4.46 3.24
C LEU A 69 18.04 4.68 4.40
N ARG A 70 17.59 4.48 5.62
CA ARG A 70 18.39 4.72 6.83
C ARG A 70 19.02 3.46 7.42
N GLU A 71 18.57 2.30 6.99
CA GLU A 71 19.04 1.04 7.54
C GLU A 71 20.12 0.43 6.66
N PRO A 72 21.05 -0.33 7.26
CA PRO A 72 22.07 -1.03 6.47
C PRO A 72 21.44 -2.01 5.48
N PRO A 73 22.04 -2.17 4.30
CA PRO A 73 21.47 -3.03 3.25
C PRO A 73 21.21 -4.47 3.66
N ALA A 74 21.98 -5.01 4.57
CA ALA A 74 21.84 -6.41 5.00
C ALA A 74 20.81 -6.61 6.11
N THR A 75 20.21 -5.54 6.62
CA THR A 75 19.20 -5.63 7.68
C THR A 75 17.98 -6.38 7.15
N LEU A 76 17.46 -7.31 7.94
CA LEU A 76 16.26 -8.05 7.58
C LEU A 76 15.01 -7.20 7.88
N LEU A 77 14.03 -7.27 7.01
CA LEU A 77 12.81 -6.49 7.17
C LEU A 77 12.08 -6.80 8.47
N GLY A 78 12.13 -8.06 8.90
CA GLY A 78 11.51 -8.45 10.17
C GLY A 78 12.07 -7.74 11.38
N GLN A 79 13.29 -7.19 11.29
CA GLN A 79 13.92 -6.47 12.38
C GLN A 79 13.48 -5.02 12.49
N ILE A 80 12.92 -4.47 11.42
CA ILE A 80 12.55 -3.05 11.35
C ILE A 80 11.09 -2.82 10.99
N VAL A 81 10.32 -3.88 10.78
CA VAL A 81 8.90 -3.76 10.38
C VAL A 81 8.08 -3.09 11.49
N ASP A 82 7.20 -2.19 11.08
CA ASP A 82 6.21 -1.58 11.97
C ASP A 82 5.00 -2.49 12.04
N LYS A 83 4.84 -3.16 13.17
CA LYS A 83 3.75 -4.12 13.39
C LYS A 83 2.46 -3.47 13.87
N GLU A 84 2.51 -2.18 14.18
CA GLU A 84 1.36 -1.44 14.70
C GLU A 84 0.75 -0.50 13.65
N SER A 85 1.11 -0.71 12.39
CA SER A 85 0.60 0.13 11.31
C SER A 85 -0.92 -0.03 11.17
N ALA A 86 -1.57 1.05 10.78
CA ALA A 86 -3.01 1.05 10.55
C ALA A 86 -3.37 0.17 9.34
N THR A 87 -4.49 -0.51 9.42
CA THR A 87 -5.00 -1.37 8.36
C THR A 87 -6.44 -1.01 8.05
N LEU A 88 -6.90 -1.41 6.87
CA LEU A 88 -8.28 -1.22 6.44
C LEU A 88 -8.96 -2.56 6.27
N GLN A 89 -10.25 -2.62 6.55
CA GLN A 89 -11.06 -3.76 6.16
C GLN A 89 -11.64 -3.52 4.77
N PRO A 90 -11.93 -4.57 4.00
CA PRO A 90 -12.38 -4.39 2.62
C PRO A 90 -13.72 -3.65 2.48
N ASP A 91 -14.56 -3.67 3.51
CA ASP A 91 -15.83 -2.96 3.50
C ASP A 91 -15.75 -1.52 4.01
N ALA A 92 -14.57 -1.04 4.40
CA ALA A 92 -14.40 0.35 4.83
C ALA A 92 -14.81 1.30 3.70
N ASP A 93 -15.66 2.30 4.01
CA ASP A 93 -16.13 3.21 2.98
C ASP A 93 -15.09 4.29 2.66
N ILE A 94 -15.33 5.02 1.58
CA ILE A 94 -14.37 6.01 1.09
C ILE A 94 -14.09 7.10 2.12
N ASN A 95 -15.08 7.48 2.91
CA ASN A 95 -14.87 8.49 3.95
C ASN A 95 -13.93 8.00 5.05
N THR A 96 -14.10 6.75 5.46
CA THR A 96 -13.20 6.12 6.43
C THR A 96 -11.79 6.02 5.88
N VAL A 97 -11.66 5.54 4.64
CA VAL A 97 -10.36 5.39 3.98
C VAL A 97 -9.66 6.75 3.88
N SER A 98 -10.37 7.77 3.38
CA SER A 98 -9.82 9.12 3.22
C SER A 98 -9.34 9.69 4.54
N SER A 99 -10.17 9.55 5.58
CA SER A 99 -9.85 10.07 6.91
C SER A 99 -8.62 9.40 7.49
N MET A 100 -8.48 8.10 7.29
CA MET A 100 -7.33 7.37 7.82
C MET A 100 -6.05 7.73 7.08
N LEU A 101 -6.09 7.82 5.75
CA LEU A 101 -4.92 8.25 4.98
C LEU A 101 -4.47 9.64 5.41
N ALA A 102 -5.42 10.56 5.57
CA ALA A 102 -5.11 11.94 5.98
C ALA A 102 -4.58 11.98 7.41
N SER A 103 -5.21 11.26 8.33
CA SER A 103 -4.84 11.29 9.75
C SER A 103 -3.45 10.76 10.01
N TYR A 104 -3.03 9.77 9.25
CA TYR A 104 -1.71 9.16 9.41
C TYR A 104 -0.68 9.65 8.40
N ASN A 105 -1.06 10.62 7.55
CA ASN A 105 -0.19 11.16 6.51
C ASN A 105 0.39 10.08 5.60
N LEU A 106 -0.45 9.12 5.21
CA LEU A 106 -0.01 7.98 4.42
C LEU A 106 -0.39 8.15 2.96
N LEU A 107 0.46 7.63 2.08
CA LEU A 107 0.19 7.56 0.63
C LEU A 107 -0.53 6.28 0.25
N SER A 108 -0.49 5.28 1.12
CA SER A 108 -1.16 4.01 0.90
C SER A 108 -1.44 3.31 2.23
N MET A 109 -2.42 2.42 2.23
CA MET A 109 -2.75 1.61 3.41
C MET A 109 -3.10 0.19 2.99
N PRO A 110 -2.70 -0.79 3.80
CA PRO A 110 -3.03 -2.18 3.52
C PRO A 110 -4.48 -2.48 3.83
N VAL A 111 -5.08 -3.32 2.98
CA VAL A 111 -6.41 -3.87 3.19
C VAL A 111 -6.24 -5.33 3.58
N ILE A 112 -6.76 -5.69 4.73
CA ILE A 112 -6.63 -7.07 5.25
C ILE A 112 -8.02 -7.71 5.41
N ASP A 113 -8.06 -9.02 5.26
CA ASP A 113 -9.30 -9.77 5.43
C ASP A 113 -9.46 -10.24 6.88
N GLU A 114 -10.52 -10.99 7.15
CA GLU A 114 -10.83 -11.49 8.48
C GLU A 114 -9.79 -12.48 9.03
N ASN A 115 -8.94 -13.00 8.17
CA ASN A 115 -7.85 -13.92 8.55
C ASN A 115 -6.49 -13.21 8.64
N ASP A 116 -6.50 -11.89 8.70
CA ASP A 116 -5.29 -11.05 8.77
C ASP A 116 -4.36 -11.23 7.58
N ARG A 117 -4.92 -11.56 6.41
CA ARG A 117 -4.14 -11.67 5.18
C ARG A 117 -4.25 -10.39 4.39
N LEU A 118 -3.14 -9.97 3.79
CA LEU A 118 -3.14 -8.81 2.91
C LEU A 118 -3.84 -9.18 1.61
N ILE A 119 -4.89 -8.45 1.26
CA ILE A 119 -5.64 -8.70 0.04
C ILE A 119 -5.47 -7.59 -1.00
N GLY A 120 -4.97 -6.44 -0.59
CA GLY A 120 -4.71 -5.34 -1.50
C GLY A 120 -4.23 -4.12 -0.74
N VAL A 121 -4.07 -3.03 -1.47
CA VAL A 121 -3.61 -1.75 -0.93
C VAL A 121 -4.41 -0.63 -1.57
N VAL A 122 -4.85 0.34 -0.78
CA VAL A 122 -5.50 1.55 -1.29
C VAL A 122 -4.50 2.68 -1.24
N THR A 123 -4.33 3.39 -2.36
CA THR A 123 -3.46 4.57 -2.43
C THR A 123 -4.29 5.84 -2.40
N VAL A 124 -3.62 6.95 -2.09
CA VAL A 124 -4.26 8.27 -2.17
C VAL A 124 -4.80 8.52 -3.58
N ASP A 125 -4.07 8.09 -4.61
CA ASP A 125 -4.51 8.25 -6.00
C ASP A 125 -5.82 7.51 -6.27
N ASP A 126 -5.98 6.31 -5.71
CA ASP A 126 -7.23 5.55 -5.84
C ASP A 126 -8.41 6.32 -5.28
N VAL A 127 -8.22 6.92 -4.11
CA VAL A 127 -9.27 7.71 -3.46
C VAL A 127 -9.60 8.94 -4.29
N LEU A 128 -8.58 9.65 -4.77
CA LEU A 128 -8.79 10.85 -5.57
C LEU A 128 -9.53 10.54 -6.88
N ASP A 129 -9.22 9.41 -7.51
CA ASP A 129 -9.91 9.00 -8.72
C ASP A 129 -11.42 8.79 -8.48
N HIS A 130 -11.81 8.40 -7.28
CA HIS A 130 -13.21 8.19 -6.94
C HIS A 130 -13.92 9.45 -6.46
N LEU A 131 -13.19 10.41 -5.91
CA LEU A 131 -13.76 11.64 -5.36
C LEU A 131 -13.85 12.76 -6.39
N LEU A 132 -13.01 12.76 -7.42
CA LEU A 132 -12.92 13.84 -8.38
C LEU A 132 -13.70 13.47 -9.65
N PRO A 133 -14.08 14.48 -10.48
CA PRO A 133 -14.77 14.21 -11.74
C PRO A 133 -13.97 13.29 -12.65
N GLU A 134 -14.65 12.48 -13.44
CA GLU A 134 -14.02 11.50 -14.33
C GLU A 134 -12.89 12.07 -15.19
N ASN A 135 -13.02 13.33 -15.59
CA ASN A 135 -12.07 13.94 -16.51
C ASN A 135 -11.03 14.83 -15.84
N TRP A 136 -10.88 14.73 -14.52
CA TRP A 136 -9.96 15.64 -13.81
C TRP A 136 -8.50 15.50 -14.27
N ARG A 137 -8.08 14.30 -14.64
CA ARG A 137 -6.71 14.10 -15.12
C ARG A 137 -6.48 14.75 -16.47
N HIS A 138 -7.48 14.72 -17.33
CA HIS A 138 -7.41 15.40 -18.63
C HIS A 138 -7.28 16.91 -18.46
N LYS A 139 -8.05 17.49 -17.54
CA LYS A 139 -7.96 18.92 -17.24
C LYS A 139 -6.59 19.29 -16.71
N ASP A 140 -6.03 18.43 -15.86
CA ASP A 140 -4.72 18.64 -15.29
C ASP A 140 -3.63 18.62 -16.37
N ASP A 141 -3.68 17.65 -17.25
CA ASP A 141 -2.76 17.56 -18.38
C ASP A 141 -2.78 18.81 -19.24
N MET A 142 -3.96 19.36 -19.44
CA MET A 142 -4.12 20.58 -20.23
C MET A 142 -3.52 21.80 -19.55
N ARG A 143 -3.51 21.85 -18.24
CA ARG A 143 -2.99 22.98 -17.48
C ARG A 143 -1.48 22.98 -17.33
N VAL A 144 -0.87 21.85 -17.51
CA VAL A 144 0.58 21.68 -17.27
C VAL A 144 1.43 22.32 -18.38
N ARG A 145 0.85 22.61 -19.52
CA ARG A 145 1.59 23.18 -20.64
C ARG A 145 2.05 24.59 -20.41
#